data_48af05611b7ac16507991afe8b744975
#
_entry.id   48af05611b7ac16507991afe8b744975
#
_cell.length_a   1.000
_cell.length_b   1.000
_cell.length_c   1.000
_cell.angle_alpha   90.00
_cell.angle_beta   90.00
_cell.angle_gamma   90.00
#
_symmetry.space_group_name_H-M   'P 1'
#
loop_
_entity.id
_entity.type
_entity.pdbx_description
1 polymer ?
#
loop_
_entity_poly.entity_id
_entity_poly.type
_entity_poly.pdbx_seq_one_letter_code
_entity_poly.pdbx_strand_id
1 'polypeptide(L)'
;FALGCLMAFAMGWLSYTPIVLFPPLLQELRGYPDSLVGYLIAARGFGNWLSFLIVVQFTRFAPRSALAVGLACQAIAGWQMGQLSINLTEFDVFWTNLLHGFGFGLAYTPMAFLAFSTLTAKDMVEGSGIFNLLRHFGSSVFISISVAVLIETAAWNYSNMAPVTSPFNELLRFPDVIGEWMSGETLDFFALSKEIFRQAQMIGYLNAFHLFGLAAAFSIPVCFLFRDPKKLGT
;
A
#
# COMPACT_ATOMS: atom_id res chain seq x y z
N PHE A 1 -23.76 -7.76 9.82
CA PHE A 1 -22.47 -8.06 10.46
C PHE A 1 -21.52 -8.79 9.51
N ALA A 2 -21.93 -9.89 8.84
CA ALA A 2 -21.04 -10.67 7.95
C ALA A 2 -20.34 -9.83 6.86
N LEU A 3 -21.07 -8.90 6.22
CA LEU A 3 -20.46 -7.98 5.25
C LEU A 3 -19.42 -7.06 5.91
N GLY A 4 -19.67 -6.64 7.16
CA GLY A 4 -18.70 -5.87 7.95
C GLY A 4 -17.43 -6.64 8.24
N CYS A 5 -17.54 -7.94 8.54
CA CYS A 5 -16.41 -8.84 8.73
C CYS A 5 -15.60 -9.04 7.43
N LEU A 6 -16.26 -9.20 6.29
CA LEU A 6 -15.61 -9.28 4.99
C LEU A 6 -14.83 -7.99 4.68
N MET A 7 -15.44 -6.84 4.94
CA MET A 7 -14.75 -5.56 4.79
C MET A 7 -13.60 -5.38 5.79
N ALA A 8 -13.73 -5.87 7.03
CA ALA A 8 -12.64 -5.85 8.00
C ALA A 8 -11.45 -6.69 7.51
N PHE A 9 -11.70 -7.85 6.92
CA PHE A 9 -10.69 -8.69 6.30
C PHE A 9 -9.94 -7.94 5.16
N ALA A 10 -10.66 -7.28 4.26
CA ALA A 10 -10.08 -6.45 3.21
C ALA A 10 -9.32 -5.23 3.79
N MET A 11 -9.86 -4.58 4.82
CA MET A 11 -9.20 -3.45 5.49
C MET A 11 -7.93 -3.84 6.23
N GLY A 12 -7.77 -5.11 6.61
CA GLY A 12 -6.51 -5.64 7.11
C GLY A 12 -5.40 -5.46 6.08
N TRP A 13 -5.65 -5.82 4.81
CA TRP A 13 -4.73 -5.58 3.69
C TRP A 13 -4.40 -4.09 3.54
N LEU A 14 -5.46 -3.28 3.39
CA LEU A 14 -5.33 -1.86 3.12
C LEU A 14 -4.62 -1.08 4.25
N SER A 15 -4.64 -1.62 5.47
CA SER A 15 -4.00 -0.98 6.62
C SER A 15 -2.50 -1.19 6.67
N TYR A 16 -2.03 -2.40 6.41
CA TYR A 16 -0.68 -2.81 6.79
C TYR A 16 0.30 -2.91 5.62
N THR A 17 -0.18 -3.09 4.39
CA THR A 17 0.72 -3.27 3.23
C THR A 17 1.73 -2.13 3.05
N PRO A 18 1.34 -0.84 3.04
CA PRO A 18 2.33 0.23 2.90
C PRO A 18 3.33 0.32 4.07
N ILE A 19 2.89 -0.01 5.31
CA ILE A 19 3.78 -0.02 6.48
C ILE A 19 4.87 -1.07 6.35
N VAL A 20 4.55 -2.21 5.75
CA VAL A 20 5.50 -3.32 5.59
C VAL A 20 6.42 -3.08 4.39
N LEU A 21 5.92 -2.49 3.31
CA LEU A 21 6.69 -2.33 2.07
C LEU A 21 7.59 -1.09 2.05
N PHE A 22 7.20 0.04 2.66
CA PHE A 22 8.00 1.26 2.61
C PHE A 22 9.34 1.19 3.33
N PRO A 23 9.47 0.63 4.55
CA PRO A 23 10.77 0.59 5.22
C PRO A 23 11.86 -0.07 4.38
N PRO A 24 11.71 -1.32 3.90
CA PRO A 24 12.76 -1.96 3.11
C PRO A 24 12.99 -1.23 1.77
N LEU A 25 11.94 -0.72 1.11
CA LEU A 25 12.11 0.08 -0.10
C LEU A 25 13.02 1.29 0.12
N LEU A 26 12.78 2.04 1.21
CA LEU A 26 13.54 3.27 1.48
C LEU A 26 14.94 2.98 2.00
N GLN A 27 15.11 1.95 2.83
CA GLN A 27 16.40 1.57 3.41
C GLN A 27 17.29 0.87 2.38
N GLU A 28 16.78 -0.17 1.72
CA GLU A 28 17.59 -1.03 0.84
C GLU A 28 17.82 -0.42 -0.55
N LEU A 29 16.78 0.21 -1.14
CA LEU A 29 16.90 0.76 -2.49
C LEU A 29 17.36 2.22 -2.52
N ARG A 30 17.06 3.00 -1.49
CA ARG A 30 17.42 4.43 -1.41
C ARG A 30 18.51 4.73 -0.39
N GLY A 31 18.82 3.81 0.51
CA GLY A 31 19.82 4.02 1.55
C GLY A 31 19.43 5.08 2.58
N TYR A 32 18.13 5.32 2.79
CA TYR A 32 17.68 6.31 3.77
C TYR A 32 17.93 5.80 5.19
N PRO A 33 18.39 6.68 6.11
CA PRO A 33 18.56 6.31 7.50
C PRO A 33 17.22 6.05 8.18
N ASP A 34 17.20 5.17 9.19
CA ASP A 34 15.99 4.75 9.91
C ASP A 34 15.17 5.91 10.47
N SER A 35 15.84 6.96 10.94
CA SER A 35 15.19 8.16 11.47
C SER A 35 14.35 8.90 10.40
N LEU A 36 14.88 9.02 9.18
CA LEU A 36 14.17 9.64 8.07
C LEU A 36 13.01 8.76 7.60
N VAL A 37 13.23 7.45 7.48
CA VAL A 37 12.18 6.48 7.14
C VAL A 37 11.03 6.56 8.15
N GLY A 38 11.35 6.58 9.45
CA GLY A 38 10.35 6.73 10.51
C GLY A 38 9.54 8.03 10.39
N TYR A 39 10.21 9.16 10.10
CA TYR A 39 9.55 10.45 9.89
C TYR A 39 8.60 10.44 8.68
N LEU A 40 9.04 9.89 7.55
CA LEU A 40 8.23 9.82 6.33
C LEU A 40 6.98 8.93 6.51
N ILE A 41 7.12 7.81 7.21
CA ILE A 41 6.00 6.91 7.49
C ILE A 41 5.07 7.50 8.57
N ALA A 42 5.58 8.32 9.50
CA ALA A 42 4.76 9.00 10.50
C ALA A 42 3.74 9.96 9.88
N ALA A 43 3.96 10.46 8.66
CA ALA A 43 2.99 11.25 7.89
C ALA A 43 1.61 10.55 7.80
N ARG A 44 1.59 9.21 7.75
CA ARG A 44 0.37 8.43 7.81
C ARG A 44 -0.42 8.64 9.11
N GLY A 45 0.29 8.68 10.25
CA GLY A 45 -0.34 8.97 11.55
C GLY A 45 -0.98 10.35 11.56
N PHE A 46 -0.29 11.34 10.98
CA PHE A 46 -0.81 12.69 10.84
C PHE A 46 -2.04 12.76 9.92
N GLY A 47 -2.00 12.07 8.77
CA GLY A 47 -3.16 11.94 7.88
C GLY A 47 -4.37 11.31 8.57
N ASN A 48 -4.14 10.23 9.33
CA ASN A 48 -5.18 9.58 10.12
C ASN A 48 -5.76 10.52 11.19
N TRP A 49 -4.92 11.28 11.87
CA TRP A 49 -5.36 12.29 12.85
C TRP A 49 -6.24 13.37 12.19
N LEU A 50 -5.86 13.88 11.02
CA LEU A 50 -6.67 14.84 10.25
C LEU A 50 -8.05 14.30 9.93
N SER A 51 -8.16 13.01 9.60
CA SER A 51 -9.44 12.38 9.28
C SER A 51 -10.43 12.40 10.45
N PHE A 52 -9.93 12.33 11.71
CA PHE A 52 -10.79 12.37 12.89
C PHE A 52 -11.53 13.69 13.06
N LEU A 53 -11.05 14.77 12.50
CA LEU A 53 -11.72 16.08 12.56
C LEU A 53 -13.08 16.07 11.84
N ILE A 54 -13.23 15.22 10.82
CA ILE A 54 -14.41 15.19 9.97
C ILE A 54 -15.19 13.88 9.98
N VAL A 55 -14.51 12.75 10.30
CA VAL A 55 -15.08 11.41 10.17
C VAL A 55 -16.31 11.19 11.05
N VAL A 56 -16.34 11.75 12.26
CA VAL A 56 -17.48 11.58 13.18
C VAL A 56 -18.76 12.19 12.61
N GLN A 57 -18.68 13.42 12.10
CA GLN A 57 -19.82 14.09 11.48
C GLN A 57 -20.22 13.41 10.19
N PHE A 58 -19.25 13.08 9.34
CA PHE A 58 -19.50 12.42 8.05
C PHE A 58 -20.14 11.05 8.25
N THR A 59 -19.69 10.27 9.25
CA THR A 59 -20.28 8.97 9.59
C THR A 59 -21.73 9.09 10.07
N ARG A 60 -22.07 10.14 10.81
CA ARG A 60 -23.45 10.37 11.28
C ARG A 60 -24.43 10.67 10.14
N PHE A 61 -23.99 11.42 9.15
CA PHE A 61 -24.87 11.85 8.05
C PHE A 61 -24.93 10.82 6.91
N ALA A 62 -23.78 10.27 6.51
CA ALA A 62 -23.66 9.40 5.35
C ALA A 62 -22.53 8.35 5.52
N PRO A 63 -22.70 7.34 6.37
CA PRO A 63 -21.63 6.39 6.70
C PRO A 63 -21.10 5.61 5.49
N ARG A 64 -21.97 5.27 4.52
CA ARG A 64 -21.56 4.58 3.29
C ARG A 64 -20.68 5.46 2.41
N SER A 65 -21.07 6.73 2.26
CA SER A 65 -20.30 7.69 1.46
C SER A 65 -18.96 8.00 2.13
N ALA A 66 -18.92 8.10 3.46
CA ALA A 66 -17.69 8.30 4.21
C ALA A 66 -16.72 7.13 3.99
N LEU A 67 -17.22 5.90 4.08
CA LEU A 67 -16.44 4.68 3.80
C LEU A 67 -15.93 4.67 2.35
N ALA A 68 -16.80 4.97 1.37
CA ALA A 68 -16.44 4.98 -0.04
C ALA A 68 -15.36 6.04 -0.35
N VAL A 69 -15.49 7.25 0.21
CA VAL A 69 -14.48 8.32 0.05
C VAL A 69 -13.16 7.93 0.69
N GLY A 70 -13.19 7.33 1.88
CA GLY A 70 -11.97 6.84 2.54
C GLY A 70 -11.25 5.78 1.71
N LEU A 71 -11.98 4.81 1.13
CA LEU A 71 -11.42 3.81 0.21
C LEU A 71 -10.93 4.42 -1.10
N ALA A 72 -11.62 5.42 -1.63
CA ALA A 72 -11.17 6.15 -2.82
C ALA A 72 -9.83 6.88 -2.55
N CYS A 73 -9.67 7.52 -1.39
CA CYS A 73 -8.40 8.12 -1.00
C CYS A 73 -7.27 7.06 -0.91
N GLN A 74 -7.57 5.87 -0.38
CA GLN A 74 -6.59 4.78 -0.33
C GLN A 74 -6.26 4.23 -1.72
N ALA A 75 -7.25 4.11 -2.62
CA ALA A 75 -7.03 3.69 -4.00
C ALA A 75 -6.14 4.70 -4.75
N ILE A 76 -6.39 6.00 -4.58
CA ILE A 76 -5.56 7.07 -5.16
C ILE A 76 -4.14 7.03 -4.57
N ALA A 77 -4.01 6.87 -3.25
CA ALA A 77 -2.71 6.75 -2.61
C ALA A 77 -1.93 5.53 -3.15
N GLY A 78 -2.58 4.37 -3.27
CA GLY A 78 -1.97 3.17 -3.84
C GLY A 78 -1.57 3.32 -5.30
N TRP A 79 -2.39 3.98 -6.09
CA TRP A 79 -2.05 4.33 -7.47
C TRP A 79 -0.82 5.24 -7.54
N GLN A 80 -0.78 6.30 -6.73
CA GLN A 80 0.38 7.21 -6.66
C GLN A 80 1.65 6.48 -6.18
N MET A 81 1.54 5.61 -5.17
CA MET A 81 2.65 4.77 -4.72
C MET A 81 3.17 3.85 -5.84
N GLY A 82 2.28 3.31 -6.67
CA GLY A 82 2.63 2.50 -7.83
C GLY A 82 3.26 3.28 -8.99
N GLN A 83 3.20 4.60 -8.98
CA GLN A 83 3.87 5.48 -9.97
C GLN A 83 5.21 6.02 -9.50
N LEU A 84 5.66 5.65 -8.31
CA LEU A 84 6.97 6.06 -7.80
C LEU A 84 8.09 5.52 -8.72
N SER A 85 9.23 6.15 -8.68
CA SER A 85 10.43 5.70 -9.40
C SER A 85 11.58 5.48 -8.42
N ILE A 86 12.66 4.90 -8.90
CA ILE A 86 13.87 4.75 -8.10
C ILE A 86 14.41 6.11 -7.61
N ASN A 87 14.05 7.21 -8.28
CA ASN A 87 14.43 8.58 -7.93
C ASN A 87 13.37 9.31 -7.09
N LEU A 88 12.49 8.56 -6.41
CA LEU A 88 11.47 9.12 -5.54
C LEU A 88 12.05 10.15 -4.56
N THR A 89 11.28 11.20 -4.29
CA THR A 89 11.63 12.25 -3.32
C THR A 89 11.00 11.98 -1.96
N GLU A 90 11.51 12.63 -0.93
CA GLU A 90 10.91 12.59 0.41
C GLU A 90 9.47 13.08 0.41
N PHE A 91 9.17 14.10 -0.42
CA PHE A 91 7.81 14.62 -0.56
C PHE A 91 6.85 13.60 -1.15
N ASP A 92 7.27 12.81 -2.13
CA ASP A 92 6.43 11.78 -2.74
C ASP A 92 6.02 10.73 -1.70
N VAL A 93 6.98 10.29 -0.87
CA VAL A 93 6.71 9.33 0.20
C VAL A 93 5.83 9.94 1.29
N PHE A 94 6.15 11.16 1.73
CA PHE A 94 5.38 11.87 2.75
C PHE A 94 3.92 12.05 2.33
N TRP A 95 3.70 12.57 1.12
CA TRP A 95 2.37 12.87 0.60
C TRP A 95 1.52 11.61 0.43
N THR A 96 2.07 10.56 -0.17
CA THR A 96 1.34 9.30 -0.38
C THR A 96 0.98 8.62 0.94
N ASN A 97 1.87 8.64 1.94
CA ASN A 97 1.58 8.13 3.28
C ASN A 97 0.53 8.98 4.01
N LEU A 98 0.58 10.31 3.89
CA LEU A 98 -0.41 11.21 4.47
C LEU A 98 -1.80 10.94 3.88
N LEU A 99 -1.91 10.86 2.57
CA LEU A 99 -3.18 10.57 1.87
C LEU A 99 -3.72 9.19 2.25
N HIS A 100 -2.84 8.18 2.33
CA HIS A 100 -3.21 6.84 2.76
C HIS A 100 -3.74 6.84 4.20
N GLY A 101 -3.06 7.52 5.13
CA GLY A 101 -3.50 7.63 6.52
C GLY A 101 -4.84 8.35 6.66
N PHE A 102 -5.03 9.44 5.92
CA PHE A 102 -6.30 10.16 5.88
C PHE A 102 -7.44 9.27 5.38
N GLY A 103 -7.22 8.57 4.26
CA GLY A 103 -8.18 7.61 3.70
C GLY A 103 -8.50 6.46 4.65
N PHE A 104 -7.49 5.95 5.37
CA PHE A 104 -7.68 4.89 6.36
C PHE A 104 -8.58 5.32 7.51
N GLY A 105 -8.31 6.47 8.15
CA GLY A 105 -9.13 6.96 9.24
C GLY A 105 -10.57 7.27 8.82
N LEU A 106 -10.73 7.83 7.61
CA LEU A 106 -12.05 8.12 7.04
C LEU A 106 -12.84 6.86 6.65
N ALA A 107 -12.17 5.74 6.34
CA ALA A 107 -12.81 4.47 6.00
C ALA A 107 -13.09 3.61 7.24
N TYR A 108 -12.16 3.52 8.17
CA TYR A 108 -12.24 2.57 9.30
C TYR A 108 -13.40 2.85 10.24
N THR A 109 -13.61 4.10 10.63
CA THR A 109 -14.67 4.50 11.57
C THR A 109 -16.07 4.18 11.05
N PRO A 110 -16.48 4.61 9.83
CA PRO A 110 -17.81 4.27 9.32
C PRO A 110 -17.96 2.78 9.01
N MET A 111 -16.88 2.08 8.63
CA MET A 111 -16.93 0.63 8.45
C MET A 111 -17.28 -0.10 9.75
N ALA A 112 -16.60 0.23 10.86
CA ALA A 112 -16.88 -0.34 12.16
C ALA A 112 -18.32 0.00 12.61
N PHE A 113 -18.75 1.25 12.42
CA PHE A 113 -20.12 1.67 12.70
C PHE A 113 -21.15 0.85 11.93
N LEU A 114 -20.97 0.67 10.63
CA LEU A 114 -21.88 -0.13 9.77
C LEU A 114 -21.84 -1.61 10.12
N ALA A 115 -20.69 -2.15 10.48
CA ALA A 115 -20.55 -3.55 10.87
C ALA A 115 -21.30 -3.85 12.17
N PHE A 116 -21.17 -2.97 13.18
CA PHE A 116 -21.75 -3.18 14.49
C PHE A 116 -23.21 -2.71 14.61
N SER A 117 -23.70 -1.89 13.69
CA SER A 117 -25.08 -1.38 13.71
C SER A 117 -26.17 -2.45 13.67
N THR A 118 -25.82 -3.68 13.29
CA THR A 118 -26.73 -4.84 13.21
C THR A 118 -26.61 -5.78 14.41
N LEU A 119 -25.73 -5.51 15.37
CA LEU A 119 -25.52 -6.33 16.54
C LEU A 119 -26.33 -5.83 17.74
N THR A 120 -26.78 -6.76 18.58
CA THR A 120 -27.37 -6.41 19.88
C THR A 120 -26.27 -6.07 20.89
N ALA A 121 -26.61 -5.33 21.94
CA ALA A 121 -25.66 -4.99 23.01
C ALA A 121 -25.00 -6.24 23.64
N LYS A 122 -25.71 -7.35 23.67
CA LYS A 122 -25.21 -8.63 24.20
C LYS A 122 -24.12 -9.24 23.31
N ASP A 123 -24.26 -9.10 21.99
CA ASP A 123 -23.35 -9.73 21.00
C ASP A 123 -22.18 -8.82 20.61
N MET A 124 -22.13 -7.57 21.13
CA MET A 124 -21.12 -6.57 20.79
C MET A 124 -19.69 -7.02 21.10
N VAL A 125 -19.48 -7.66 22.25
CA VAL A 125 -18.16 -8.10 22.71
C VAL A 125 -17.61 -9.20 21.80
N GLU A 126 -18.41 -10.22 21.55
CA GLU A 126 -18.03 -11.33 20.65
C GLU A 126 -17.85 -10.83 19.21
N GLY A 127 -18.78 -9.99 18.73
CA GLY A 127 -18.73 -9.40 17.40
C GLY A 127 -17.47 -8.55 17.18
N SER A 128 -17.04 -7.76 18.19
CA SER A 128 -15.82 -6.97 18.10
C SER A 128 -14.57 -7.86 18.06
N GLY A 129 -14.57 -8.97 18.80
CA GLY A 129 -13.50 -9.98 18.76
C GLY A 129 -13.37 -10.61 17.38
N ILE A 130 -14.46 -11.07 16.79
CA ILE A 130 -14.49 -11.67 15.44
C ILE A 130 -14.05 -10.65 14.38
N PHE A 131 -14.57 -9.43 14.45
CA PHE A 131 -14.20 -8.35 13.54
C PHE A 131 -12.69 -8.07 13.53
N ASN A 132 -12.08 -7.93 14.72
CA ASN A 132 -10.64 -7.68 14.83
C ASN A 132 -9.81 -8.90 14.42
N LEU A 133 -10.26 -10.12 14.78
CA LEU A 133 -9.61 -11.36 14.35
C LEU A 133 -9.52 -11.43 12.81
N LEU A 134 -10.65 -11.22 12.12
CA LEU A 134 -10.72 -11.27 10.67
C LEU A 134 -9.87 -10.16 10.03
N ARG A 135 -9.83 -8.96 10.61
CA ARG A 135 -8.98 -7.87 10.15
C ARG A 135 -7.49 -8.24 10.25
N HIS A 136 -7.05 -8.82 11.36
CA HIS A 136 -5.66 -9.25 11.53
C HIS A 136 -5.31 -10.46 10.66
N PHE A 137 -6.24 -11.41 10.53
CA PHE A 137 -6.06 -12.54 9.63
C PHE A 137 -5.95 -12.08 8.17
N GLY A 138 -6.81 -11.15 7.74
CA GLY A 138 -6.74 -10.51 6.43
C GLY A 138 -5.40 -9.82 6.21
N SER A 139 -4.88 -9.09 7.21
CA SER A 139 -3.57 -8.44 7.08
C SER A 139 -2.45 -9.46 6.83
N SER A 140 -2.43 -10.56 7.56
CA SER A 140 -1.40 -11.59 7.42
C SER A 140 -1.43 -12.25 6.03
N VAL A 141 -2.62 -12.63 5.56
CA VAL A 141 -2.80 -13.26 4.24
C VAL A 141 -2.35 -12.30 3.12
N PHE A 142 -2.82 -11.07 3.16
CA PHE A 142 -2.57 -10.14 2.07
C PHE A 142 -1.18 -9.49 2.09
N ILE A 143 -0.55 -9.34 3.26
CA ILE A 143 0.87 -8.98 3.32
C ILE A 143 1.70 -10.06 2.65
N SER A 144 1.42 -11.34 2.93
CA SER A 144 2.12 -12.46 2.29
C SER A 144 1.95 -12.44 0.77
N ILE A 145 0.74 -12.18 0.27
CA ILE A 145 0.47 -12.04 -1.17
C ILE A 145 1.25 -10.85 -1.76
N SER A 146 1.25 -9.71 -1.08
CA SER A 146 1.97 -8.52 -1.57
C SER A 146 3.48 -8.73 -1.64
N VAL A 147 4.05 -9.42 -0.64
CA VAL A 147 5.48 -9.78 -0.63
C VAL A 147 5.79 -10.83 -1.69
N ALA A 148 4.92 -11.82 -1.90
CA ALA A 148 5.08 -12.80 -2.98
C ALA A 148 5.09 -12.13 -4.35
N VAL A 149 4.13 -11.23 -4.63
CA VAL A 149 4.08 -10.44 -5.87
C VAL A 149 5.35 -9.61 -6.05
N LEU A 150 5.86 -8.99 -4.97
CA LEU A 150 7.12 -8.24 -5.01
C LEU A 150 8.28 -9.15 -5.43
N ILE A 151 8.46 -10.29 -4.76
CA ILE A 151 9.58 -11.20 -5.00
C ILE A 151 9.50 -11.81 -6.40
N GLU A 152 8.34 -12.33 -6.79
CA GLU A 152 8.14 -12.94 -8.11
C GLU A 152 8.34 -11.95 -9.24
N THR A 153 7.78 -10.74 -9.10
CA THR A 153 7.95 -9.67 -10.09
C THR A 153 9.41 -9.23 -10.20
N ALA A 154 10.10 -9.06 -9.06
CA ALA A 154 11.51 -8.70 -9.06
C ALA A 154 12.37 -9.79 -9.73
N ALA A 155 12.13 -11.06 -9.40
CA ALA A 155 12.85 -12.18 -10.00
C ALA A 155 12.60 -12.27 -11.51
N TRP A 156 11.35 -12.12 -11.95
CA TRP A 156 10.99 -12.15 -13.37
C TRP A 156 11.64 -11.01 -14.16
N ASN A 157 11.57 -9.78 -13.62
CA ASN A 157 12.20 -8.62 -14.27
C ASN A 157 13.72 -8.75 -14.31
N TYR A 158 14.35 -9.20 -13.21
CA TYR A 158 15.78 -9.44 -13.19
C TYR A 158 16.20 -10.48 -14.24
N SER A 159 15.50 -11.60 -14.34
CA SER A 159 15.80 -12.64 -15.31
C SER A 159 15.68 -12.18 -16.78
N ASN A 160 14.80 -11.23 -17.06
CA ASN A 160 14.63 -10.65 -18.39
C ASN A 160 15.66 -9.55 -18.71
N MET A 161 16.11 -8.82 -17.71
CA MET A 161 17.10 -7.74 -17.88
C MET A 161 18.56 -8.25 -17.81
N ALA A 162 18.84 -9.28 -17.03
CA ALA A 162 20.19 -9.80 -16.84
C ALA A 162 20.89 -10.23 -18.15
N PRO A 163 20.24 -10.85 -19.15
CA PRO A 163 20.88 -11.20 -20.42
C PRO A 163 21.41 -10.00 -21.20
N VAL A 164 20.84 -8.81 -21.00
CA VAL A 164 21.28 -7.57 -21.66
C VAL A 164 22.66 -7.13 -21.15
N THR A 165 23.07 -7.57 -19.95
CA THR A 165 24.38 -7.27 -19.33
C THR A 165 25.50 -8.21 -19.75
N SER A 166 25.27 -9.00 -20.79
CA SER A 166 26.31 -9.90 -21.33
C SER A 166 27.47 -9.10 -21.95
N PRO A 167 28.73 -9.55 -21.77
CA PRO A 167 29.89 -8.98 -22.45
C PRO A 167 29.77 -8.98 -23.98
N PHE A 168 28.87 -9.80 -24.53
CA PHE A 168 28.59 -9.92 -25.95
C PHE A 168 27.56 -8.92 -26.46
N ASN A 169 26.94 -8.13 -25.59
CA ASN A 169 26.00 -7.10 -26.03
C ASN A 169 26.75 -5.93 -26.66
N GLU A 170 26.51 -5.69 -27.95
CA GLU A 170 27.15 -4.62 -28.71
C GLU A 170 26.87 -3.23 -28.18
N LEU A 171 25.71 -3.00 -27.54
CA LEU A 171 25.36 -1.71 -26.92
C LEU A 171 26.31 -1.34 -25.77
N LEU A 172 26.86 -2.33 -25.07
CA LEU A 172 27.83 -2.12 -23.99
C LEU A 172 29.27 -1.81 -24.49
N ARG A 173 29.45 -1.63 -25.80
CA ARG A 173 30.73 -1.19 -26.41
C ARG A 173 30.78 0.32 -26.61
N PHE A 174 29.65 1.01 -26.52
CA PHE A 174 29.59 2.44 -26.74
C PHE A 174 29.89 3.21 -25.43
N PRO A 175 30.93 4.08 -25.40
CA PRO A 175 31.31 4.85 -24.21
C PRO A 175 30.15 5.67 -23.62
N ASP A 176 29.30 6.22 -24.49
CA ASP A 176 28.14 7.03 -24.08
C ASP A 176 27.07 6.22 -23.31
N VAL A 177 27.04 4.90 -23.51
CA VAL A 177 26.10 4.00 -22.84
C VAL A 177 26.66 3.50 -21.50
N ILE A 178 27.98 3.27 -21.45
CA ILE A 178 28.64 2.61 -20.30
C ILE A 178 29.40 3.58 -19.40
N GLY A 179 29.47 4.86 -19.71
CA GLY A 179 30.35 5.83 -19.06
C GLY A 179 30.32 5.84 -17.53
N GLU A 180 29.15 5.71 -16.93
CA GLU A 180 28.98 5.66 -15.46
C GLU A 180 29.34 4.30 -14.86
N TRP A 181 29.46 3.24 -15.69
CA TRP A 181 29.71 1.86 -15.25
C TRP A 181 31.14 1.41 -15.52
N MET A 182 32.03 2.33 -15.90
CA MET A 182 33.43 2.06 -16.14
C MET A 182 34.24 2.12 -14.85
N SER A 183 34.98 1.05 -14.54
CA SER A 183 36.01 1.06 -13.51
C SER A 183 37.38 1.05 -14.20
N GLY A 184 37.93 2.25 -14.40
CA GLY A 184 39.13 2.43 -15.23
C GLY A 184 38.82 2.18 -16.72
N GLU A 185 39.52 1.23 -17.34
CA GLU A 185 39.33 0.86 -18.77
C GLU A 185 38.35 -0.29 -18.98
N THR A 186 37.79 -0.87 -17.90
CA THR A 186 36.92 -2.05 -17.98
C THR A 186 35.53 -1.78 -17.44
N LEU A 187 34.52 -2.38 -18.08
CA LEU A 187 33.13 -2.33 -17.62
C LEU A 187 32.97 -3.13 -16.32
N ASP A 188 32.45 -2.49 -15.28
CA ASP A 188 32.10 -3.15 -14.01
C ASP A 188 30.76 -3.87 -14.13
N PHE A 189 30.81 -5.13 -14.59
CA PHE A 189 29.63 -5.98 -14.69
C PHE A 189 28.94 -6.25 -13.34
N PHE A 190 29.70 -6.19 -12.24
CA PHE A 190 29.14 -6.41 -10.91
C PHE A 190 28.27 -5.21 -10.51
N ALA A 191 28.78 -3.99 -10.68
CA ALA A 191 28.03 -2.78 -10.40
C ALA A 191 26.77 -2.69 -11.27
N LEU A 192 26.88 -2.99 -12.57
CA LEU A 192 25.76 -3.02 -13.50
C LEU A 192 24.71 -4.07 -13.12
N SER A 193 25.12 -5.29 -12.77
CA SER A 193 24.22 -6.35 -12.31
C SER A 193 23.48 -5.96 -11.03
N LYS A 194 24.17 -5.31 -10.10
CA LYS A 194 23.58 -4.80 -8.85
C LYS A 194 22.53 -3.74 -9.12
N GLU A 195 22.78 -2.84 -10.07
CA GLU A 195 21.79 -1.81 -10.43
C GLU A 195 20.56 -2.41 -11.10
N ILE A 196 20.73 -3.38 -12.00
CA ILE A 196 19.61 -4.10 -12.61
C ILE A 196 18.75 -4.79 -11.55
N PHE A 197 19.41 -5.42 -10.57
CA PHE A 197 18.68 -6.04 -9.45
C PHE A 197 17.89 -4.99 -8.66
N ARG A 198 18.48 -3.83 -8.38
CA ARG A 198 17.84 -2.72 -7.70
C ARG A 198 16.62 -2.20 -8.46
N GLN A 199 16.71 -2.05 -9.79
CA GLN A 199 15.61 -1.64 -10.65
C GLN A 199 14.51 -2.71 -10.71
N ALA A 200 14.88 -3.98 -10.82
CA ALA A 200 13.94 -5.10 -10.80
C ALA A 200 13.15 -5.17 -9.48
N GLN A 201 13.84 -4.96 -8.34
CA GLN A 201 13.18 -4.86 -7.04
C GLN A 201 12.21 -3.66 -6.99
N MET A 202 12.61 -2.50 -7.50
CA MET A 202 11.72 -1.33 -7.54
C MET A 202 10.43 -1.65 -8.29
N ILE A 203 10.50 -2.30 -9.46
CA ILE A 203 9.32 -2.73 -10.22
C ILE A 203 8.44 -3.68 -9.37
N GLY A 204 9.06 -4.57 -8.59
CA GLY A 204 8.34 -5.45 -7.66
C GLY A 204 7.53 -4.66 -6.62
N TYR A 205 8.13 -3.64 -6.00
CA TYR A 205 7.43 -2.76 -5.06
C TYR A 205 6.27 -2.01 -5.72
N LEU A 206 6.48 -1.46 -6.93
CA LEU A 206 5.44 -0.73 -7.66
C LEU A 206 4.23 -1.62 -7.96
N ASN A 207 4.46 -2.86 -8.38
CA ASN A 207 3.38 -3.82 -8.64
C ASN A 207 2.62 -4.19 -7.36
N ALA A 208 3.31 -4.35 -6.23
CA ALA A 208 2.66 -4.58 -4.95
C ALA A 208 1.79 -3.37 -4.50
N PHE A 209 2.24 -2.14 -4.76
CA PHE A 209 1.44 -0.94 -4.52
C PHE A 209 0.26 -0.79 -5.48
N HIS A 210 0.42 -1.13 -6.76
CA HIS A 210 -0.70 -1.18 -7.70
C HIS A 210 -1.76 -2.19 -7.27
N LEU A 211 -1.33 -3.39 -6.84
CA LEU A 211 -2.24 -4.42 -6.32
C LEU A 211 -3.02 -3.89 -5.11
N PHE A 212 -2.35 -3.20 -4.17
CA PHE A 212 -2.98 -2.54 -3.04
C PHE A 212 -4.01 -1.49 -3.50
N GLY A 213 -3.65 -0.62 -4.46
CA GLY A 213 -4.56 0.41 -5.01
C GLY A 213 -5.80 -0.20 -5.67
N LEU A 214 -5.61 -1.28 -6.45
CA LEU A 214 -6.70 -2.03 -7.06
C LEU A 214 -7.63 -2.66 -6.01
N ALA A 215 -7.07 -3.25 -4.95
CA ALA A 215 -7.86 -3.83 -3.88
C ALA A 215 -8.73 -2.78 -3.17
N ALA A 216 -8.19 -1.58 -2.93
CA ALA A 216 -8.96 -0.46 -2.38
C ALA A 216 -10.10 -0.06 -3.33
N ALA A 217 -9.82 0.06 -4.62
CA ALA A 217 -10.81 0.40 -5.64
C ALA A 217 -11.92 -0.64 -5.75
N PHE A 218 -11.57 -1.93 -5.77
CA PHE A 218 -12.56 -3.03 -5.79
C PHE A 218 -13.39 -3.12 -4.51
N SER A 219 -12.90 -2.59 -3.39
CA SER A 219 -13.66 -2.54 -2.14
C SER A 219 -14.73 -1.43 -2.13
N ILE A 220 -14.65 -0.43 -3.00
CA ILE A 220 -15.61 0.69 -3.05
C ILE A 220 -17.05 0.22 -3.36
N PRO A 221 -17.31 -0.60 -4.40
CA PRO A 221 -18.68 -1.08 -4.68
C PRO A 221 -19.31 -1.83 -3.51
N VAL A 222 -18.50 -2.56 -2.73
CA VAL A 222 -18.98 -3.33 -1.58
C VAL A 222 -19.58 -2.43 -0.50
N CYS A 223 -19.16 -1.15 -0.41
CA CYS A 223 -19.70 -0.20 0.55
C CYS A 223 -21.21 0.03 0.36
N PHE A 224 -21.69 -0.04 -0.88
CA PHE A 224 -23.10 0.21 -1.21
C PHE A 224 -24.01 -0.98 -0.89
N LEU A 225 -23.42 -2.16 -0.63
CA LEU A 225 -24.16 -3.37 -0.20
C LEU A 225 -24.54 -3.33 1.29
N PHE A 226 -23.95 -2.43 2.09
CA PHE A 226 -24.35 -2.24 3.48
C PHE A 226 -25.78 -1.73 3.56
N ARG A 227 -26.55 -2.21 4.52
CA ARG A 227 -27.90 -1.70 4.83
C ARG A 227 -27.81 -0.30 5.44
N ASP A 228 -28.76 0.55 5.14
CA ASP A 228 -28.83 1.90 5.70
C ASP A 228 -29.25 1.83 7.17
N PRO A 229 -28.43 2.32 8.11
CA PRO A 229 -28.81 2.32 9.52
C PRO A 229 -30.09 3.11 9.81
N LYS A 230 -30.39 4.13 9.00
CA LYS A 230 -31.63 4.94 9.11
C LYS A 230 -32.91 4.13 8.82
N LYS A 231 -32.79 2.99 8.12
CA LYS A 231 -33.93 2.08 7.83
C LYS A 231 -34.07 0.95 8.83
N LEU A 232 -33.20 0.85 9.81
CA LEU A 232 -33.25 -0.17 10.88
C LEU A 232 -33.95 0.34 12.15
N GLY A 233 -34.30 1.62 12.22
CA GLY A 233 -34.94 2.28 13.36
C GLY A 233 -36.44 2.61 13.15
N THR A 234 -37.09 2.05 12.12
CA THR A 234 -38.53 2.01 11.88
C THR A 234 -38.98 0.56 11.87
#